data_4841c8323e4ce0256672f70575615fcc
#
_entry.id   4841c8323e4ce0256672f70575615fcc
#
_cell.length_a   1.000
_cell.length_b   1.000
_cell.length_c   1.000
_cell.angle_alpha   90.00
_cell.angle_beta   90.00
_cell.angle_gamma   90.00
#
_symmetry.space_group_name_H-M   'P 1'
#
loop_
_entity.id
_entity.type
_entity.pdbx_description
1 polymer ?
#
loop_
_entity_poly.entity_id
_entity_poly.type
_entity_poly.pdbx_seq_one_letter_code
_entity_poly.pdbx_strand_id
1 'polypeptide(L)'
;MFQVKSLLGVGVLLAFAWWQSHTMSAQEISETARAQSSPAQPGPDLAAMQTLLRELQGEVRELRVEVRDLRTQQESARAESSDLRNELERSKAQGAGSQRSGDGVQVASASTARDQSTEERIARLEEDQQLADAKIAEQSQTKVESGSKYRVRLSGIVLLNMYGERGSTDNADFPQQAVPADPLASAGSFGGSLRQTQIGIQAYGPTIAGARTSADLQFDFAGGFPGTQNGVTFGTMRLRTGTMRFDWKNTSVVGGQDSLFFAPLNPTSIATLAAPALAYSGNLWSWTPQIRVEHRFVFSDTSSLLLQGGLLDNLTGDVPASSPYRFPSWGEFSGQPAYAARVAWTRRLGGQDLTIGSGGYYGRQLWGFGRAVDGWAGMMDLKLPLGRMFELTGQFYRGRAVGGIGGGLGQSVAWNAPFTDPGTAVHGLNSAGGWAQLKYRATPKLQFNAAVGQDNPFASDLRNFGGNGTYIGQLLSKNQSGLVNFIYQPRSDFVLSWEYRKIKTFILDSHSNSANRGNFSVGYIF
;
A
#
# COMPACT_ATOMS: atom_id res chain seq x y z
N MET A 1 -43.62 27.98 16.50
CA MET A 1 -42.69 27.67 15.41
C MET A 1 -41.39 28.48 15.57
N PHE A 2 -40.85 28.60 16.80
CA PHE A 2 -39.70 29.47 17.10
C PHE A 2 -38.88 28.96 18.31
N GLN A 3 -38.62 27.66 18.47
CA GLN A 3 -37.77 27.15 19.55
C GLN A 3 -36.86 25.97 19.19
N VAL A 4 -36.80 25.54 17.94
CA VAL A 4 -35.99 24.37 17.56
C VAL A 4 -34.61 24.75 17.00
N LYS A 5 -34.37 26.03 16.65
CA LYS A 5 -33.09 26.48 16.08
C LYS A 5 -31.97 26.77 17.09
N SER A 6 -32.27 26.90 18.38
CA SER A 6 -31.22 27.23 19.39
C SER A 6 -30.57 26.02 20.03
N LEU A 7 -31.15 24.83 19.97
CA LEU A 7 -30.58 23.60 20.55
C LEU A 7 -29.54 22.91 19.67
N LEU A 8 -29.59 23.11 18.35
CA LEU A 8 -28.57 22.56 17.42
C LEU A 8 -27.25 23.33 17.49
N GLY A 9 -27.26 24.60 17.84
CA GLY A 9 -26.02 25.39 18.01
C GLY A 9 -25.20 25.03 19.25
N VAL A 10 -25.86 24.59 20.31
CA VAL A 10 -25.20 24.27 21.59
C VAL A 10 -24.53 22.89 21.54
N GLY A 11 -25.08 21.94 20.80
CA GLY A 11 -24.48 20.60 20.63
C GLY A 11 -23.15 20.61 19.83
N VAL A 12 -23.09 21.46 18.81
CA VAL A 12 -21.87 21.61 17.99
C VAL A 12 -20.77 22.35 18.76
N LEU A 13 -21.11 23.34 19.58
CA LEU A 13 -20.16 24.07 20.41
C LEU A 13 -19.63 23.22 21.57
N LEU A 14 -20.38 22.30 22.13
CA LEU A 14 -19.93 21.40 23.17
C LEU A 14 -19.00 20.28 22.62
N ALA A 15 -19.23 19.80 21.41
CA ALA A 15 -18.32 18.86 20.74
C ALA A 15 -17.00 19.54 20.35
N PHE A 16 -17.02 20.81 19.96
CA PHE A 16 -15.81 21.60 19.66
C PHE A 16 -15.05 21.98 20.94
N ALA A 17 -15.76 22.31 22.02
CA ALA A 17 -15.18 22.60 23.33
C ALA A 17 -14.54 21.35 23.96
N TRP A 18 -15.11 20.16 23.72
CA TRP A 18 -14.53 18.89 24.19
C TRP A 18 -13.25 18.52 23.43
N TRP A 19 -13.14 18.88 22.15
CA TRP A 19 -11.92 18.71 21.36
C TRP A 19 -10.80 19.67 21.81
N GLN A 20 -11.12 20.92 22.15
CA GLN A 20 -10.11 21.89 22.58
C GLN A 20 -9.64 21.68 24.03
N SER A 21 -10.48 21.15 24.93
CA SER A 21 -10.11 20.92 26.32
C SER A 21 -9.14 19.75 26.54
N HIS A 22 -8.94 18.87 25.55
CA HIS A 22 -7.97 17.77 25.63
C HIS A 22 -6.58 18.12 25.08
N THR A 23 -6.39 19.32 24.52
CA THR A 23 -5.06 19.76 24.02
C THR A 23 -4.28 20.63 25.02
N MET A 24 -4.84 20.96 26.18
CA MET A 24 -4.21 21.87 27.14
C MET A 24 -3.58 21.22 28.38
N SER A 25 -3.37 19.92 28.41
CA SER A 25 -2.81 19.22 29.59
C SER A 25 -1.31 18.90 29.51
N ALA A 26 -0.59 19.38 28.51
CA ALA A 26 0.84 19.08 28.35
C ALA A 26 1.79 20.06 29.07
N GLN A 27 1.30 21.13 29.68
CA GLN A 27 2.13 22.17 30.29
C GLN A 27 2.41 22.02 31.80
N GLU A 28 1.66 21.18 32.51
CA GLU A 28 1.86 21.02 33.99
C GLU A 28 2.83 19.89 34.39
N ILE A 29 3.35 19.10 33.45
CA ILE A 29 4.25 17.97 33.74
C ILE A 29 5.75 18.38 33.69
N SER A 30 6.08 19.62 33.31
CA SER A 30 7.49 20.02 33.15
C SER A 30 8.17 20.52 34.44
N GLU A 31 7.45 20.75 35.54
CA GLU A 31 8.05 21.28 36.78
C GLU A 31 8.40 20.25 37.84
N THR A 32 7.91 19.00 37.73
CA THR A 32 8.19 17.95 38.76
C THR A 32 9.31 16.99 38.36
N ALA A 33 9.93 17.14 37.19
CA ALA A 33 10.98 16.24 36.69
C ALA A 33 12.42 16.74 36.94
N ARG A 34 12.63 17.69 37.88
CA ARG A 34 13.96 18.26 38.15
C ARG A 34 14.66 17.73 39.40
N ALA A 35 14.29 16.60 39.94
CA ALA A 35 14.98 16.01 41.09
C ALA A 35 15.00 14.48 41.00
N GLN A 36 15.75 13.90 40.07
CA GLN A 36 16.41 12.59 40.24
C GLN A 36 17.46 12.42 39.14
N SER A 37 18.69 12.75 39.44
CA SER A 37 19.88 12.43 38.66
C SER A 37 20.18 10.94 38.80
N SER A 38 19.87 10.15 37.82
CA SER A 38 20.44 8.80 37.65
C SER A 38 21.85 8.91 37.06
N PRO A 39 22.79 8.02 37.43
CA PRO A 39 24.15 8.07 36.95
C PRO A 39 24.25 7.82 35.47
N ALA A 40 25.13 8.58 34.80
CA ALA A 40 25.39 8.50 33.37
C ALA A 40 25.77 7.07 32.95
N GLN A 41 25.08 6.51 31.96
CA GLN A 41 25.57 5.35 31.24
C GLN A 41 26.87 5.71 30.50
N PRO A 42 27.87 4.84 30.47
CA PRO A 42 29.10 5.10 29.73
C PRO A 42 28.75 5.27 28.24
N GLY A 43 29.19 6.36 27.64
CA GLY A 43 29.04 6.62 26.22
C GLY A 43 29.71 5.53 25.37
N PRO A 44 29.31 5.38 24.09
CA PRO A 44 29.90 4.36 23.22
C PRO A 44 31.42 4.51 23.20
N ASP A 45 32.12 3.39 23.42
CA ASP A 45 33.56 3.32 23.49
C ASP A 45 34.16 3.85 22.17
N LEU A 46 34.87 4.99 22.26
CA LEU A 46 35.46 5.67 21.12
C LEU A 46 36.47 4.75 20.35
N ALA A 47 37.06 3.82 21.07
CA ALA A 47 37.97 2.81 20.51
C ALA A 47 37.22 1.77 19.68
N ALA A 48 36.03 1.33 20.11
CA ALA A 48 35.18 0.41 19.35
C ALA A 48 34.67 1.08 18.06
N MET A 49 34.30 2.36 18.12
CA MET A 49 33.84 3.13 16.95
C MET A 49 34.99 3.37 15.94
N GLN A 50 36.21 3.61 16.40
CA GLN A 50 37.40 3.72 15.54
C GLN A 50 37.76 2.38 14.88
N THR A 51 37.54 1.26 15.54
CA THR A 51 37.79 -0.07 14.99
C THR A 51 36.77 -0.38 13.88
N LEU A 52 35.50 -0.13 14.12
CA LEU A 52 34.45 -0.27 13.11
C LEU A 52 34.67 0.64 11.88
N LEU A 53 35.12 1.89 12.09
CA LEU A 53 35.47 2.80 10.99
C LEU A 53 36.64 2.28 10.13
N ARG A 54 37.65 1.63 10.74
CA ARG A 54 38.77 1.05 9.98
C ARG A 54 38.33 -0.19 9.20
N GLU A 55 37.48 -1.02 9.78
CA GLU A 55 36.92 -2.20 9.13
C GLU A 55 36.07 -1.80 7.91
N LEU A 56 35.17 -0.83 8.08
CA LEU A 56 34.37 -0.24 7.01
C LEU A 56 35.22 0.38 5.89
N GLN A 57 36.33 1.05 6.25
CA GLN A 57 37.28 1.58 5.26
C GLN A 57 38.02 0.45 4.51
N GLY A 58 38.26 -0.69 5.15
CA GLY A 58 38.82 -1.89 4.52
C GLY A 58 37.87 -2.46 3.47
N GLU A 59 36.62 -2.72 3.83
CA GLU A 59 35.58 -3.24 2.95
C GLU A 59 35.32 -2.30 1.75
N VAL A 60 35.25 -1.00 1.98
CA VAL A 60 35.09 -0.02 0.88
C VAL A 60 36.26 -0.05 -0.11
N ARG A 61 37.48 -0.35 0.34
CA ARG A 61 38.63 -0.49 -0.58
C ARG A 61 38.52 -1.77 -1.40
N GLU A 62 38.15 -2.86 -0.78
CA GLU A 62 38.01 -4.18 -1.43
C GLU A 62 36.90 -4.13 -2.50
N LEU A 63 35.74 -3.58 -2.17
CA LEU A 63 34.65 -3.34 -3.13
C LEU A 63 35.06 -2.42 -4.30
N ARG A 64 35.89 -1.41 -4.05
CA ARG A 64 36.40 -0.54 -5.12
C ARG A 64 37.34 -1.27 -6.08
N VAL A 65 38.09 -2.23 -5.58
CA VAL A 65 38.95 -3.06 -6.43
C VAL A 65 38.09 -3.99 -7.29
N GLU A 66 37.12 -4.66 -6.69
CA GLU A 66 36.21 -5.58 -7.39
C GLU A 66 35.40 -4.87 -8.49
N VAL A 67 34.86 -3.68 -8.20
CA VAL A 67 34.16 -2.85 -9.20
C VAL A 67 35.08 -2.43 -10.33
N ARG A 68 36.36 -2.15 -10.04
CA ARG A 68 37.34 -1.81 -11.08
C ARG A 68 37.62 -3.01 -11.98
N ASP A 69 37.80 -4.19 -11.40
CA ASP A 69 38.07 -5.41 -12.14
C ASP A 69 36.89 -5.80 -13.03
N LEU A 70 35.65 -5.69 -12.52
CA LEU A 70 34.44 -5.93 -13.31
C LEU A 70 34.30 -4.93 -14.47
N ARG A 71 34.62 -3.64 -14.26
CA ARG A 71 34.63 -2.65 -15.34
C ARG A 71 35.67 -2.97 -16.41
N THR A 72 36.86 -3.41 -16.01
CA THR A 72 37.92 -3.79 -16.95
C THR A 72 37.50 -5.03 -17.77
N GLN A 73 36.86 -6.01 -17.16
CA GLN A 73 36.28 -7.16 -17.87
C GLN A 73 35.16 -6.75 -18.84
N GLN A 74 34.31 -5.81 -18.44
CA GLN A 74 33.26 -5.28 -19.32
C GLN A 74 33.82 -4.53 -20.53
N GLU A 75 34.86 -3.72 -20.32
CA GLU A 75 35.50 -2.97 -21.40
C GLU A 75 36.21 -3.93 -22.40
N SER A 76 36.85 -4.98 -21.89
CA SER A 76 37.48 -5.99 -22.75
C SER A 76 36.43 -6.79 -23.56
N ALA A 77 35.32 -7.20 -22.94
CA ALA A 77 34.23 -7.88 -23.63
C ALA A 77 33.56 -7.02 -24.70
N ARG A 78 33.42 -5.71 -24.44
CA ARG A 78 32.91 -4.74 -25.44
C ARG A 78 33.86 -4.57 -26.62
N ALA A 79 35.16 -4.47 -26.36
CA ALA A 79 36.18 -4.40 -27.41
C ALA A 79 36.15 -5.66 -28.29
N GLU A 80 36.15 -6.85 -27.67
CA GLU A 80 36.10 -8.12 -28.40
C GLU A 80 34.81 -8.28 -29.25
N SER A 81 33.62 -7.89 -28.72
CA SER A 81 32.37 -7.92 -29.48
C SER A 81 32.39 -6.95 -30.66
N SER A 82 33.00 -5.78 -30.49
CA SER A 82 33.17 -4.79 -31.56
C SER A 82 34.12 -5.29 -32.67
N ASP A 83 35.20 -5.91 -32.28
CA ASP A 83 36.17 -6.47 -33.24
C ASP A 83 35.58 -7.62 -34.02
N LEU A 84 34.84 -8.53 -33.38
CA LEU A 84 34.11 -9.62 -34.04
C LEU A 84 33.05 -9.13 -35.01
N ARG A 85 32.31 -8.06 -34.66
CA ARG A 85 31.35 -7.44 -35.59
C ARG A 85 32.05 -6.86 -36.83
N ASN A 86 33.16 -6.15 -36.63
CA ASN A 86 33.92 -5.59 -37.74
C ASN A 86 34.51 -6.71 -38.63
N GLU A 87 34.94 -7.86 -38.05
CA GLU A 87 35.43 -9.02 -38.77
C GLU A 87 34.31 -9.68 -39.60
N LEU A 88 33.10 -9.82 -39.00
CA LEU A 88 31.90 -10.34 -39.67
C LEU A 88 31.48 -9.43 -40.85
N GLU A 89 31.48 -8.11 -40.65
CA GLU A 89 31.17 -7.17 -41.74
C GLU A 89 32.17 -7.22 -42.88
N ARG A 90 33.48 -7.34 -42.56
CA ARG A 90 34.53 -7.51 -43.57
C ARG A 90 34.39 -8.84 -44.32
N SER A 91 34.04 -9.92 -43.63
CA SER A 91 33.78 -11.24 -44.25
C SER A 91 32.57 -11.18 -45.17
N LYS A 92 31.46 -10.55 -44.72
CA LYS A 92 30.25 -10.34 -45.55
C LYS A 92 30.54 -9.47 -46.79
N ALA A 93 31.38 -8.43 -46.63
CA ALA A 93 31.76 -7.55 -47.75
C ALA A 93 32.68 -8.26 -48.77
N GLN A 94 33.55 -9.13 -48.33
CA GLN A 94 34.43 -9.96 -49.19
C GLN A 94 33.63 -11.04 -49.91
N GLY A 95 32.61 -11.65 -49.24
CA GLY A 95 31.70 -12.62 -49.88
C GLY A 95 30.81 -12.01 -50.97
N ALA A 96 30.42 -10.74 -50.83
CA ALA A 96 29.63 -10.01 -51.84
C ALA A 96 30.43 -9.62 -53.10
N GLY A 97 31.77 -9.53 -53.00
CA GLY A 97 32.66 -9.19 -54.09
C GLY A 97 33.08 -10.38 -54.98
N SER A 98 32.83 -11.64 -54.53
CA SER A 98 33.33 -12.87 -55.21
C SER A 98 32.28 -13.55 -56.13
N GLN A 99 31.12 -12.95 -56.38
CA GLN A 99 30.09 -13.52 -57.27
C GLN A 99 30.24 -13.16 -58.77
N ARG A 100 31.46 -12.86 -59.24
CA ARG A 100 31.76 -12.75 -60.67
C ARG A 100 32.99 -13.55 -61.02
N SER A 101 32.90 -14.88 -61.01
CA SER A 101 33.60 -15.82 -61.89
C SER A 101 33.36 -17.25 -61.41
N GLY A 102 32.97 -18.10 -62.29
CA GLY A 102 32.50 -19.46 -62.07
C GLY A 102 33.52 -20.42 -61.44
N ASP A 103 32.98 -21.54 -61.07
CA ASP A 103 33.58 -22.78 -60.52
C ASP A 103 33.90 -22.80 -59.00
N GLY A 104 33.16 -23.66 -58.28
CA GLY A 104 33.61 -24.16 -57.00
C GLY A 104 32.56 -24.31 -55.91
N VAL A 105 31.76 -25.42 -55.96
CA VAL A 105 30.73 -25.78 -54.95
C VAL A 105 31.28 -26.10 -53.54
N GLN A 106 32.58 -26.00 -53.31
CA GLN A 106 33.19 -26.41 -52.01
C GLN A 106 33.60 -25.26 -51.06
N VAL A 107 33.58 -24.01 -51.48
CA VAL A 107 33.99 -22.88 -50.64
C VAL A 107 32.84 -22.23 -49.86
N ALA A 108 31.61 -22.40 -50.35
CA ALA A 108 30.40 -21.82 -49.74
C ALA A 108 30.01 -22.46 -48.38
N SER A 109 30.30 -23.76 -48.19
CA SER A 109 29.97 -24.47 -46.95
C SER A 109 30.91 -24.12 -45.77
N ALA A 110 32.15 -23.72 -46.04
CA ALA A 110 33.10 -23.35 -45.01
C ALA A 110 32.93 -21.90 -44.54
N SER A 111 32.49 -20.98 -45.40
CA SER A 111 32.21 -19.60 -45.03
C SER A 111 30.91 -19.50 -44.20
N THR A 112 29.87 -20.22 -44.59
CA THR A 112 28.58 -20.24 -43.87
C THR A 112 28.74 -20.85 -42.45
N ALA A 113 29.52 -21.91 -42.29
CA ALA A 113 29.82 -22.52 -41.00
C ALA A 113 30.66 -21.58 -40.08
N ARG A 114 31.54 -20.76 -40.67
CA ARG A 114 32.36 -19.79 -39.95
C ARG A 114 31.55 -18.57 -39.51
N ASP A 115 30.68 -18.10 -40.39
CA ASP A 115 29.74 -16.99 -40.08
C ASP A 115 28.76 -17.40 -38.97
N GLN A 116 28.17 -18.60 -39.02
CA GLN A 116 27.29 -19.14 -38.00
C GLN A 116 28.01 -19.28 -36.65
N SER A 117 29.23 -19.78 -36.63
CA SER A 117 30.03 -19.90 -35.39
C SER A 117 30.38 -18.54 -34.78
N THR A 118 30.56 -17.52 -35.61
CA THR A 118 30.84 -16.14 -35.17
C THR A 118 29.58 -15.46 -34.66
N GLU A 119 28.46 -15.66 -35.30
CA GLU A 119 27.13 -15.17 -34.83
C GLU A 119 26.72 -15.81 -33.49
N GLU A 120 26.94 -17.12 -33.32
CA GLU A 120 26.72 -17.80 -32.03
C GLU A 120 27.65 -17.28 -30.92
N ARG A 121 28.91 -16.96 -31.23
CA ARG A 121 29.85 -16.37 -30.25
C ARG A 121 29.46 -14.95 -29.89
N ILE A 122 29.00 -14.15 -30.82
CA ILE A 122 28.49 -12.79 -30.56
C ILE A 122 27.25 -12.88 -29.68
N ALA A 123 26.29 -13.78 -29.99
CA ALA A 123 25.09 -13.96 -29.19
C ALA A 123 25.39 -14.37 -27.73
N ARG A 124 26.37 -15.26 -27.52
CA ARG A 124 26.82 -15.63 -26.16
C ARG A 124 27.48 -14.47 -25.42
N LEU A 125 28.32 -13.69 -26.09
CA LEU A 125 28.94 -12.50 -25.48
C LEU A 125 27.93 -11.42 -25.13
N GLU A 126 26.88 -11.25 -25.95
CA GLU A 126 25.78 -10.32 -25.65
C GLU A 126 24.93 -10.81 -24.47
N GLU A 127 24.70 -12.12 -24.34
CA GLU A 127 24.00 -12.73 -23.20
C GLU A 127 24.84 -12.61 -21.91
N ASP A 128 26.13 -12.89 -21.97
CA ASP A 128 27.06 -12.72 -20.85
C ASP A 128 27.18 -11.25 -20.42
N GLN A 129 27.17 -10.32 -21.36
CA GLN A 129 27.16 -8.90 -21.08
C GLN A 129 25.85 -8.44 -20.42
N GLN A 130 24.69 -8.93 -20.88
CA GLN A 130 23.39 -8.65 -20.24
C GLN A 130 23.33 -9.23 -18.82
N LEU A 131 23.88 -10.42 -18.61
CA LEU A 131 23.99 -11.03 -17.28
C LEU A 131 24.95 -10.24 -16.36
N ALA A 132 26.06 -9.74 -16.89
CA ALA A 132 27.00 -8.90 -16.13
C ALA A 132 26.36 -7.55 -15.79
N ASP A 133 25.68 -6.90 -16.73
CA ASP A 133 24.97 -5.64 -16.50
C ASP A 133 23.82 -5.82 -15.50
N ALA A 134 23.09 -6.94 -15.54
CA ALA A 134 22.07 -7.28 -14.56
C ALA A 134 22.66 -7.52 -13.16
N LYS A 135 23.81 -8.20 -13.05
CA LYS A 135 24.53 -8.38 -11.78
C LYS A 135 25.08 -7.07 -11.23
N ILE A 136 25.62 -6.21 -12.08
CA ILE A 136 26.10 -4.87 -11.67
C ILE A 136 24.93 -3.99 -11.22
N ALA A 137 23.80 -4.03 -11.92
CA ALA A 137 22.58 -3.33 -11.52
C ALA A 137 22.04 -3.88 -10.19
N GLU A 138 22.04 -5.18 -10.01
CA GLU A 138 21.65 -5.86 -8.77
C GLU A 138 22.59 -5.48 -7.60
N GLN A 139 23.90 -5.47 -7.81
CA GLN A 139 24.88 -5.07 -6.79
C GLN A 139 24.83 -3.56 -6.49
N SER A 140 24.53 -2.69 -7.46
CA SER A 140 24.38 -1.26 -7.23
C SER A 140 23.08 -0.92 -6.48
N GLN A 141 22.02 -1.73 -6.63
CA GLN A 141 20.77 -1.60 -5.89
C GLN A 141 20.84 -2.18 -4.47
N THR A 142 21.76 -3.11 -4.19
CA THR A 142 21.90 -3.79 -2.90
C THR A 142 22.88 -3.15 -1.93
N LYS A 143 23.27 -1.91 -2.12
CA LYS A 143 24.28 -1.21 -1.29
C LYS A 143 23.80 -0.78 0.11
N VAL A 144 23.03 -1.61 0.79
CA VAL A 144 22.96 -1.61 2.26
C VAL A 144 23.28 -3.02 2.73
N GLU A 145 24.49 -3.48 2.45
CA GLU A 145 25.06 -4.58 3.21
C GLU A 145 25.46 -4.06 4.59
N SER A 146 24.50 -4.02 5.48
CA SER A 146 24.76 -4.10 6.90
C SER A 146 25.47 -5.45 7.15
N GLY A 147 26.29 -5.59 8.18
CA GLY A 147 26.93 -6.86 8.57
C GLY A 147 25.94 -8.00 8.89
N SER A 148 24.80 -8.00 8.23
CA SER A 148 23.74 -9.01 8.27
C SER A 148 24.20 -10.21 7.45
N LYS A 149 24.18 -11.38 8.07
CA LYS A 149 24.38 -12.67 7.44
C LYS A 149 23.40 -12.93 6.26
N TYR A 150 22.33 -12.16 6.15
CA TYR A 150 21.24 -12.33 5.20
C TYR A 150 21.09 -11.11 4.31
N ARG A 151 20.72 -11.34 3.05
CA ARG A 151 20.47 -10.29 2.07
C ARG A 151 19.31 -9.41 2.50
N VAL A 152 19.53 -8.09 2.51
CA VAL A 152 18.51 -7.07 2.78
C VAL A 152 18.32 -6.21 1.54
N ARG A 153 17.08 -5.93 1.17
CA ARG A 153 16.70 -5.04 0.07
C ARG A 153 15.96 -3.83 0.63
N LEU A 154 16.44 -2.65 0.28
CA LEU A 154 15.73 -1.39 0.49
C LEU A 154 14.94 -1.04 -0.77
N SER A 155 13.73 -0.56 -0.62
CA SER A 155 12.87 -0.09 -1.72
C SER A 155 11.96 1.02 -1.24
N GLY A 156 11.41 1.80 -2.15
CA GLY A 156 10.48 2.84 -1.74
C GLY A 156 10.10 3.79 -2.86
N ILE A 157 9.37 4.82 -2.48
CA ILE A 157 9.02 5.94 -3.33
C ILE A 157 9.07 7.24 -2.53
N VAL A 158 9.90 8.18 -2.95
CA VAL A 158 9.79 9.57 -2.50
C VAL A 158 8.69 10.22 -3.33
N LEU A 159 7.60 10.64 -2.68
CA LEU A 159 6.39 11.08 -3.35
C LEU A 159 5.99 12.50 -2.92
N LEU A 160 6.07 13.44 -3.86
CA LEU A 160 5.49 14.77 -3.72
C LEU A 160 4.07 14.76 -4.30
N ASN A 161 3.09 15.10 -3.49
CA ASN A 161 1.72 15.40 -3.90
C ASN A 161 1.46 16.91 -3.77
N MET A 162 0.95 17.52 -4.82
CA MET A 162 0.44 18.90 -4.85
C MET A 162 -1.04 18.85 -5.18
N TYR A 163 -1.87 19.51 -4.40
CA TYR A 163 -3.32 19.42 -4.57
C TYR A 163 -4.01 20.78 -4.48
N GLY A 164 -5.07 20.91 -5.26
CA GLY A 164 -6.08 21.96 -5.12
C GLY A 164 -7.43 21.34 -4.81
N GLU A 165 -8.12 21.86 -3.82
CA GLU A 165 -9.40 21.35 -3.35
C GLU A 165 -10.45 22.44 -3.31
N ARG A 166 -11.68 22.09 -3.67
CA ARG A 166 -12.88 22.93 -3.51
C ARG A 166 -13.94 22.15 -2.74
N GLY A 167 -14.42 22.70 -1.65
CA GLY A 167 -15.20 22.05 -0.60
C GLY A 167 -14.28 21.71 0.58
N SER A 168 -14.79 20.96 1.55
CA SER A 168 -14.05 20.54 2.75
C SER A 168 -14.01 19.03 2.86
N THR A 169 -12.86 18.49 3.28
CA THR A 169 -12.65 17.06 3.47
C THR A 169 -12.10 16.76 4.87
N ASP A 170 -12.21 15.52 5.27
CA ASP A 170 -11.71 14.98 6.55
C ASP A 170 -10.18 14.99 6.64
N ASN A 171 -9.47 15.01 5.51
CA ASN A 171 -8.02 14.94 5.47
C ASN A 171 -7.46 15.66 4.23
N ALA A 172 -6.51 16.56 4.45
CA ALA A 172 -5.90 17.33 3.37
C ALA A 172 -4.96 16.50 2.48
N ASP A 173 -4.28 15.45 2.98
CA ASP A 173 -3.32 14.67 2.20
C ASP A 173 -3.96 13.53 1.41
N PHE A 174 -4.91 12.81 2.02
CA PHE A 174 -5.59 11.65 1.44
C PHE A 174 -7.08 11.63 1.83
N PRO A 175 -7.88 12.56 1.28
CA PRO A 175 -9.27 12.73 1.65
C PRO A 175 -10.11 11.49 1.35
N GLN A 176 -11.00 11.16 2.29
CA GLN A 176 -11.88 10.00 2.22
C GLN A 176 -13.37 10.38 2.27
N GLN A 177 -13.68 11.46 2.98
CA GLN A 177 -15.05 11.95 3.18
C GLN A 177 -15.11 13.46 2.96
N ALA A 178 -16.22 13.94 2.42
CA ALA A 178 -16.54 15.37 2.40
C ALA A 178 -17.24 15.74 3.71
N VAL A 179 -16.74 16.77 4.37
CA VAL A 179 -17.26 17.27 5.65
C VAL A 179 -17.97 18.62 5.47
N PRO A 180 -18.78 19.07 6.44
CA PRO A 180 -19.34 20.40 6.41
C PRO A 180 -18.25 21.46 6.23
N ALA A 181 -18.53 22.47 5.40
CA ALA A 181 -17.62 23.59 5.25
C ALA A 181 -17.54 24.38 6.57
N ASP A 182 -16.31 24.72 6.98
CA ASP A 182 -16.10 25.65 8.07
C ASP A 182 -16.53 27.06 7.60
N PRO A 183 -17.49 27.71 8.28
CA PRO A 183 -17.92 29.06 7.89
C PRO A 183 -16.79 30.10 7.95
N LEU A 184 -15.73 29.84 8.70
CA LEU A 184 -14.57 30.72 8.86
C LEU A 184 -13.46 30.44 7.84
N ALA A 185 -13.55 29.32 7.12
CA ALA A 185 -12.55 28.93 6.12
C ALA A 185 -12.95 29.38 4.70
N SER A 186 -11.96 29.45 3.83
CA SER A 186 -12.21 29.66 2.40
C SER A 186 -12.91 28.45 1.77
N ALA A 187 -13.60 28.67 0.64
CA ALA A 187 -14.30 27.61 -0.09
C ALA A 187 -13.35 26.58 -0.76
N GLY A 188 -12.06 26.76 -0.64
CA GLY A 188 -11.07 25.86 -1.21
C GLY A 188 -9.69 26.02 -0.57
N SER A 189 -8.82 25.04 -0.83
CA SER A 189 -7.44 25.01 -0.35
C SER A 189 -6.48 24.60 -1.45
N PHE A 190 -5.21 24.98 -1.29
CA PHE A 190 -4.09 24.49 -2.10
C PHE A 190 -2.97 24.09 -1.16
N GLY A 191 -2.33 22.94 -1.41
CA GLY A 191 -1.25 22.46 -0.57
C GLY A 191 -0.36 21.45 -1.26
N GLY A 192 0.69 21.05 -0.55
CA GLY A 192 1.62 20.02 -0.99
C GLY A 192 2.16 19.21 0.19
N SER A 193 2.48 17.94 -0.04
CA SER A 193 2.91 17.03 1.02
C SER A 193 3.82 15.93 0.48
N LEU A 194 4.80 15.54 1.32
CA LEU A 194 5.66 14.36 1.14
C LEU A 194 5.26 13.20 2.07
N ARG A 195 4.20 13.35 2.85
CA ARG A 195 3.81 12.40 3.92
C ARG A 195 3.42 11.02 3.40
N GLN A 196 3.10 10.90 2.12
CA GLN A 196 2.77 9.64 1.47
C GLN A 196 3.99 8.93 0.85
N THR A 197 5.21 9.47 1.05
CA THR A 197 6.47 8.78 0.81
C THR A 197 6.47 7.44 1.54
N GLN A 198 6.95 6.37 0.88
CA GLN A 198 6.99 5.03 1.45
C GLN A 198 8.40 4.48 1.42
N ILE A 199 8.76 3.75 2.46
CA ILE A 199 10.02 3.03 2.60
C ILE A 199 9.70 1.58 2.92
N GLY A 200 10.29 0.66 2.18
CA GLY A 200 10.18 -0.78 2.38
C GLY A 200 11.55 -1.40 2.65
N ILE A 201 11.61 -2.32 3.60
CA ILE A 201 12.79 -3.12 3.94
C ILE A 201 12.40 -4.58 3.84
N GLN A 202 13.08 -5.34 2.98
CA GLN A 202 12.84 -6.77 2.82
C GLN A 202 14.12 -7.54 3.18
N ALA A 203 14.00 -8.52 4.06
CA ALA A 203 15.08 -9.41 4.46
C ALA A 203 14.78 -10.84 3.98
N TYR A 204 15.80 -11.51 3.43
CA TYR A 204 15.71 -12.89 2.97
C TYR A 204 16.48 -13.77 3.93
N GLY A 205 15.79 -14.70 4.57
CA GLY A 205 16.34 -15.59 5.57
C GLY A 205 16.78 -16.94 5.00
N PRO A 206 17.19 -17.88 5.89
CA PRO A 206 17.57 -19.23 5.50
C PRO A 206 16.36 -20.04 5.03
N THR A 207 16.63 -21.16 4.36
CA THR A 207 15.60 -22.19 4.14
C THR A 207 15.39 -22.98 5.44
N ILE A 208 14.16 -23.02 5.92
CA ILE A 208 13.75 -23.73 7.15
C ILE A 208 12.68 -24.78 6.78
N ALA A 209 12.94 -26.06 7.08
CA ALA A 209 12.03 -27.18 6.76
C ALA A 209 11.53 -27.15 5.30
N GLY A 210 12.43 -26.81 4.35
CA GLY A 210 12.12 -26.70 2.93
C GLY A 210 11.38 -25.43 2.50
N ALA A 211 11.03 -24.55 3.44
CA ALA A 211 10.43 -23.25 3.13
C ALA A 211 11.53 -22.18 2.96
N ARG A 212 11.39 -21.33 1.96
CA ARG A 212 12.13 -20.08 1.87
C ARG A 212 11.53 -19.09 2.86
N THR A 213 12.36 -18.43 3.66
CA THR A 213 11.91 -17.46 4.64
C THR A 213 12.22 -16.03 4.20
N SER A 214 11.30 -15.11 4.47
CA SER A 214 11.52 -13.69 4.25
C SER A 214 10.73 -12.87 5.28
N ALA A 215 11.17 -11.63 5.48
CA ALA A 215 10.44 -10.63 6.26
C ALA A 215 10.38 -9.33 5.45
N ASP A 216 9.27 -8.61 5.58
CA ASP A 216 9.02 -7.32 4.92
C ASP A 216 8.50 -6.32 5.93
N LEU A 217 9.00 -5.08 5.87
CA LEU A 217 8.52 -3.95 6.67
C LEU A 217 8.24 -2.78 5.73
N GLN A 218 7.07 -2.13 5.87
CA GLN A 218 6.71 -0.95 5.10
C GLN A 218 6.27 0.19 6.00
N PHE A 219 6.76 1.38 5.70
CA PHE A 219 6.50 2.60 6.45
C PHE A 219 6.03 3.72 5.53
N ASP A 220 5.26 4.67 6.09
CA ASP A 220 5.00 5.99 5.52
C ASP A 220 5.14 7.09 6.60
N PHE A 221 4.88 8.34 6.25
CA PHE A 221 4.95 9.48 7.16
C PHE A 221 3.57 10.07 7.49
N ALA A 222 2.52 9.26 7.37
CA ALA A 222 1.14 9.68 7.65
C ALA A 222 0.66 9.33 9.07
N GLY A 223 1.58 9.10 10.02
CA GLY A 223 1.28 8.73 11.41
C GLY A 223 0.77 9.85 12.30
N GLY A 224 0.58 11.05 11.78
CA GLY A 224 0.10 12.20 12.52
C GLY A 224 1.07 13.38 12.49
N PHE A 225 0.77 14.44 13.23
CA PHE A 225 1.64 15.60 13.41
C PHE A 225 2.05 15.68 14.88
N PRO A 226 3.32 15.47 15.22
CA PRO A 226 3.77 15.72 16.58
C PRO A 226 3.68 17.23 16.87
N GLY A 227 3.24 17.59 18.07
CA GLY A 227 3.29 18.96 18.55
C GLY A 227 4.77 19.36 18.73
N THR A 228 5.24 20.33 17.95
CA THR A 228 6.56 20.94 18.14
C THR A 228 6.43 22.44 18.30
N GLN A 229 7.27 23.04 19.15
CA GLN A 229 7.27 24.49 19.35
C GLN A 229 7.88 25.27 18.17
N ASN A 230 8.61 24.58 17.28
CA ASN A 230 9.45 25.21 16.27
C ASN A 230 8.92 25.07 14.82
N GLY A 231 7.60 24.92 14.65
CA GLY A 231 6.95 25.03 13.34
C GLY A 231 6.63 23.74 12.63
N VAL A 232 6.79 23.68 11.35
CA VAL A 232 6.21 22.67 10.45
C VAL A 232 6.80 21.29 10.71
N THR A 233 5.96 20.35 11.12
CA THR A 233 6.30 18.93 11.12
C THR A 233 5.68 18.24 9.92
N PHE A 234 6.48 17.46 9.21
CA PHE A 234 6.05 16.75 8.00
C PHE A 234 5.35 15.41 8.27
N GLY A 235 5.00 15.15 9.53
CA GLY A 235 4.32 13.94 9.97
C GLY A 235 5.27 12.92 10.60
N THR A 236 4.70 12.03 11.43
CA THR A 236 5.44 10.92 12.05
C THR A 236 5.46 9.70 11.14
N MET A 237 6.55 8.94 11.23
CA MET A 237 6.67 7.65 10.56
C MET A 237 5.64 6.67 11.15
N ARG A 238 4.96 5.92 10.29
CA ARG A 238 3.95 4.94 10.63
C ARG A 238 4.27 3.59 10.02
N LEU A 239 4.25 2.52 10.83
CA LEU A 239 4.30 1.16 10.32
C LEU A 239 2.98 0.86 9.57
N ARG A 240 3.09 0.46 8.32
CA ARG A 240 1.96 0.04 7.48
C ARG A 240 1.79 -1.47 7.56
N THR A 241 2.79 -2.18 7.07
CA THR A 241 2.84 -3.64 7.11
C THR A 241 4.17 -4.11 7.66
N GLY A 242 4.15 -5.28 8.27
CA GLY A 242 5.34 -5.97 8.76
C GLY A 242 5.03 -7.45 8.81
N THR A 243 5.58 -8.24 7.87
CA THR A 243 5.24 -9.64 7.69
C THR A 243 6.47 -10.54 7.72
N MET A 244 6.26 -11.75 8.19
CA MET A 244 7.17 -12.90 8.06
C MET A 244 6.49 -13.94 7.18
N ARG A 245 7.22 -14.49 6.21
CA ARG A 245 6.72 -15.49 5.27
C ARG A 245 7.57 -16.76 5.29
N PHE A 246 6.89 -17.88 5.19
CA PHE A 246 7.46 -19.21 4.98
C PHE A 246 6.83 -19.76 3.71
N ASP A 247 7.59 -19.82 2.62
CA ASP A 247 7.09 -20.18 1.29
C ASP A 247 7.65 -21.54 0.85
N TRP A 248 6.76 -22.55 0.80
CA TRP A 248 6.99 -23.83 0.10
C TRP A 248 6.52 -23.69 -1.36
N LYS A 249 6.58 -24.79 -2.12
CA LYS A 249 6.22 -24.77 -3.54
C LYS A 249 4.83 -24.20 -3.84
N ASN A 250 3.82 -24.66 -3.12
CA ASN A 250 2.41 -24.30 -3.35
C ASN A 250 1.73 -23.77 -2.08
N THR A 251 2.41 -23.74 -0.95
CA THR A 251 1.85 -23.35 0.34
C THR A 251 2.69 -22.23 0.94
N SER A 252 2.07 -21.24 1.51
CA SER A 252 2.73 -20.20 2.28
C SER A 252 2.06 -20.05 3.64
N VAL A 253 2.88 -19.80 4.66
CA VAL A 253 2.41 -19.33 5.97
C VAL A 253 2.92 -17.90 6.15
N VAL A 254 2.02 -16.99 6.48
CA VAL A 254 2.31 -15.56 6.65
C VAL A 254 1.84 -15.13 8.01
N GLY A 255 2.72 -14.50 8.79
CA GLY A 255 2.39 -13.91 10.09
C GLY A 255 2.89 -12.48 10.18
N GLY A 256 2.12 -11.59 10.84
CA GLY A 256 2.46 -10.20 11.05
C GLY A 256 1.30 -9.26 10.75
N GLN A 257 1.58 -7.95 10.70
CA GLN A 257 0.61 -6.94 10.29
C GLN A 257 0.62 -6.82 8.76
N ASP A 258 -0.53 -7.04 8.13
CA ASP A 258 -0.66 -7.00 6.66
C ASP A 258 -2.03 -6.46 6.23
N SER A 259 -2.17 -6.18 4.95
CA SER A 259 -3.45 -5.86 4.31
C SER A 259 -4.42 -7.03 4.42
N LEU A 260 -5.71 -6.75 4.25
CA LEU A 260 -6.77 -7.75 4.30
C LEU A 260 -6.60 -8.75 3.14
N PHE A 261 -6.13 -9.97 3.43
CA PHE A 261 -5.91 -10.99 2.39
C PHE A 261 -7.20 -11.45 1.69
N PHE A 262 -8.33 -11.28 2.37
CA PHE A 262 -9.64 -11.61 1.83
C PHE A 262 -10.28 -10.47 1.00
N ALA A 263 -9.67 -9.25 1.02
CA ALA A 263 -10.03 -8.08 0.21
C ALA A 263 -8.79 -7.49 -0.48
N PRO A 264 -8.14 -8.21 -1.42
CA PRO A 264 -6.79 -7.89 -1.87
C PRO A 264 -6.72 -6.78 -2.93
N LEU A 265 -7.84 -6.38 -3.51
CA LEU A 265 -7.85 -5.42 -4.61
C LEU A 265 -8.04 -3.99 -4.11
N ASN A 266 -7.35 -3.05 -4.75
CA ASN A 266 -7.50 -1.62 -4.53
C ASN A 266 -7.53 -0.87 -5.86
N PRO A 267 -8.28 0.25 -5.96
CA PRO A 267 -8.22 1.14 -7.12
C PRO A 267 -6.82 1.75 -7.27
N THR A 268 -6.41 1.96 -8.51
CA THR A 268 -5.09 2.48 -8.84
C THR A 268 -5.05 4.00 -8.71
N SER A 269 -4.28 4.51 -7.75
CA SER A 269 -4.03 5.95 -7.53
C SER A 269 -2.64 6.15 -6.96
N ILE A 270 -1.95 7.20 -7.39
CA ILE A 270 -0.70 7.69 -6.78
C ILE A 270 -0.99 8.85 -5.80
N ALA A 271 -2.14 9.48 -5.93
CA ALA A 271 -2.54 10.58 -5.07
C ALA A 271 -2.87 10.16 -3.64
N THR A 272 -3.18 8.87 -3.40
CA THR A 272 -3.54 8.34 -2.08
C THR A 272 -2.84 7.00 -1.81
N LEU A 273 -1.54 7.07 -1.48
CA LEU A 273 -0.77 5.89 -1.06
C LEU A 273 -0.87 5.62 0.45
N ALA A 274 -1.10 6.64 1.27
CA ALA A 274 -1.21 6.52 2.73
C ALA A 274 -2.49 5.81 3.19
N ALA A 275 -3.55 5.88 2.39
CA ALA A 275 -4.74 5.04 2.47
C ALA A 275 -5.13 4.66 1.05
N PRO A 276 -5.67 3.46 0.81
CA PRO A 276 -6.04 3.08 -0.55
C PRO A 276 -7.15 3.99 -1.09
N ALA A 277 -7.14 4.20 -2.41
CA ALA A 277 -8.19 4.97 -3.06
C ALA A 277 -9.57 4.35 -2.80
N LEU A 278 -10.60 5.19 -2.73
CA LEU A 278 -11.98 4.82 -2.42
C LEU A 278 -12.17 4.15 -1.04
N ALA A 279 -11.20 4.30 -0.11
CA ALA A 279 -11.43 3.98 1.31
C ALA A 279 -12.71 4.69 1.80
N TYR A 280 -13.51 4.01 2.63
CA TYR A 280 -14.86 4.45 3.03
C TYR A 280 -15.82 4.80 1.88
N SER A 281 -15.49 4.36 0.66
CA SER A 281 -16.38 4.42 -0.51
C SER A 281 -16.49 3.03 -1.15
N GLY A 282 -16.63 2.00 -0.32
CA GLY A 282 -16.85 0.62 -0.73
C GLY A 282 -15.58 -0.22 -0.92
N ASN A 283 -14.40 0.35 -0.72
CA ASN A 283 -13.14 -0.37 -0.68
C ASN A 283 -12.84 -0.81 0.77
N LEU A 284 -12.93 -2.11 1.04
CA LEU A 284 -12.52 -2.66 2.33
C LEU A 284 -11.01 -2.63 2.45
N TRP A 285 -10.51 -2.07 3.55
CA TRP A 285 -9.08 -1.99 3.80
C TRP A 285 -8.78 -1.88 5.30
N SER A 286 -7.70 -2.47 5.71
CA SER A 286 -7.08 -2.30 7.03
C SER A 286 -5.68 -2.88 6.97
N TRP A 287 -4.82 -2.48 7.87
CA TRP A 287 -3.58 -3.20 8.19
C TRP A 287 -3.77 -3.79 9.58
N THR A 288 -3.89 -5.10 9.64
CA THR A 288 -4.21 -5.80 10.88
C THR A 288 -3.21 -6.92 11.15
N PRO A 289 -2.79 -7.13 12.41
CA PRO A 289 -2.08 -8.33 12.81
C PRO A 289 -2.86 -9.58 12.41
N GLN A 290 -2.18 -10.53 11.79
CA GLN A 290 -2.81 -11.75 11.27
C GLN A 290 -1.80 -12.89 11.16
N ILE A 291 -2.32 -14.10 11.19
CA ILE A 291 -1.62 -15.30 10.75
C ILE A 291 -2.51 -16.04 9.77
N ARG A 292 -1.97 -16.37 8.59
CA ARG A 292 -2.73 -17.05 7.55
C ARG A 292 -1.93 -18.12 6.85
N VAL A 293 -2.65 -19.11 6.31
CA VAL A 293 -2.15 -20.14 5.42
C VAL A 293 -2.75 -19.90 4.04
N GLU A 294 -1.92 -19.98 3.03
CA GLU A 294 -2.29 -19.88 1.62
C GLU A 294 -1.87 -21.16 0.90
N HIS A 295 -2.76 -21.75 0.12
CA HIS A 295 -2.44 -22.93 -0.69
C HIS A 295 -2.95 -22.76 -2.11
N ARG A 296 -2.07 -22.99 -3.09
CA ARG A 296 -2.36 -22.87 -4.52
C ARG A 296 -2.47 -24.24 -5.17
N PHE A 297 -3.65 -24.56 -5.66
CA PHE A 297 -3.89 -25.72 -6.53
C PHE A 297 -3.63 -25.29 -7.97
N VAL A 298 -2.67 -25.90 -8.62
CA VAL A 298 -2.34 -25.66 -10.03
C VAL A 298 -3.00 -26.75 -10.86
N PHE A 299 -4.01 -26.38 -11.65
CA PHE A 299 -4.72 -27.34 -12.51
C PHE A 299 -4.08 -27.47 -13.89
N SER A 300 -3.50 -26.37 -14.38
CA SER A 300 -2.75 -26.32 -15.65
C SER A 300 -1.82 -25.09 -15.63
N ASP A 301 -0.99 -24.93 -16.67
CA ASP A 301 -0.13 -23.76 -16.85
C ASP A 301 -0.92 -22.43 -16.94
N THR A 302 -2.22 -22.52 -17.20
CA THR A 302 -3.09 -21.35 -17.34
C THR A 302 -4.19 -21.25 -16.29
N SER A 303 -4.35 -22.22 -15.40
CA SER A 303 -5.45 -22.24 -14.42
C SER A 303 -4.99 -22.66 -13.04
N SER A 304 -5.34 -21.89 -12.02
CA SER A 304 -5.07 -22.19 -10.61
C SER A 304 -6.18 -21.71 -9.69
N LEU A 305 -6.28 -22.36 -8.53
CA LEU A 305 -7.16 -21.97 -7.43
C LEU A 305 -6.30 -21.65 -6.20
N LEU A 306 -6.47 -20.48 -5.63
CA LEU A 306 -5.86 -20.07 -4.37
C LEU A 306 -6.87 -20.18 -3.25
N LEU A 307 -6.55 -20.95 -2.20
CA LEU A 307 -7.28 -20.96 -0.94
C LEU A 307 -6.44 -20.23 0.11
N GLN A 308 -7.09 -19.37 0.88
CA GLN A 308 -6.48 -18.62 1.97
C GLN A 308 -7.40 -18.73 3.19
N GLY A 309 -6.83 -18.93 4.37
CA GLY A 309 -7.56 -18.94 5.62
C GLY A 309 -6.67 -18.44 6.76
N GLY A 310 -7.24 -17.70 7.71
CA GLY A 310 -6.43 -17.13 8.77
C GLY A 310 -7.22 -16.55 9.93
N LEU A 311 -6.45 -16.21 10.96
CA LEU A 311 -6.86 -15.50 12.16
C LEU A 311 -6.35 -14.06 12.07
N LEU A 312 -7.16 -13.10 12.50
CA LEU A 312 -6.81 -11.68 12.50
C LEU A 312 -7.08 -11.10 13.90
N ASP A 313 -6.34 -10.05 14.23
CA ASP A 313 -6.72 -9.17 15.33
C ASP A 313 -8.10 -8.56 15.01
N ASN A 314 -9.01 -8.66 15.98
CA ASN A 314 -10.40 -8.27 15.82
C ASN A 314 -10.55 -6.75 16.04
N LEU A 315 -10.17 -5.96 15.04
CA LEU A 315 -10.28 -4.51 15.09
C LEU A 315 -11.73 -4.05 14.96
N THR A 316 -12.07 -2.98 15.69
CA THR A 316 -13.31 -2.23 15.51
C THR A 316 -13.03 -0.88 14.88
N GLY A 317 -14.07 -0.18 14.38
CA GLY A 317 -13.93 1.14 13.77
C GLY A 317 -13.70 2.28 14.76
N ASP A 318 -13.49 1.98 16.04
CA ASP A 318 -13.30 2.98 17.08
C ASP A 318 -11.94 3.63 16.97
N VAL A 319 -11.89 4.90 17.27
CA VAL A 319 -10.62 5.60 17.49
C VAL A 319 -10.06 5.15 18.84
N PRO A 320 -8.81 4.68 18.94
CA PRO A 320 -8.18 4.40 20.22
C PRO A 320 -8.22 5.64 21.11
N ALA A 321 -8.48 5.43 22.41
CA ALA A 321 -8.43 6.53 23.36
C ALA A 321 -7.05 7.22 23.32
N SER A 322 -7.02 8.54 23.39
CA SER A 322 -5.78 9.32 23.50
C SER A 322 -5.09 8.96 24.82
N SER A 323 -4.08 8.11 24.75
CA SER A 323 -3.34 7.61 25.91
C SER A 323 -1.92 7.26 25.46
N PRO A 324 -0.91 7.38 26.32
CA PRO A 324 0.42 6.84 26.07
C PRO A 324 0.42 5.30 25.97
N TYR A 325 -0.65 4.65 26.42
CA TYR A 325 -0.84 3.20 26.39
C TYR A 325 -1.94 2.83 25.39
N ARG A 326 -1.71 1.74 24.64
CA ARG A 326 -2.73 1.16 23.78
C ARG A 326 -3.70 0.32 24.62
N PHE A 327 -4.96 0.72 24.69
CA PHE A 327 -6.03 -0.10 25.25
C PHE A 327 -6.56 -1.10 24.22
N PRO A 328 -7.07 -2.27 24.65
CA PRO A 328 -7.77 -3.19 23.77
C PRO A 328 -8.96 -2.51 23.09
N SER A 329 -9.19 -2.80 21.81
CA SER A 329 -10.41 -2.43 21.09
C SER A 329 -11.61 -3.27 21.59
N TRP A 330 -12.83 -2.85 21.23
CA TRP A 330 -14.02 -3.62 21.58
C TRP A 330 -14.07 -5.01 20.92
N GLY A 331 -13.35 -5.20 19.84
CA GLY A 331 -13.17 -6.51 19.25
C GLY A 331 -12.22 -7.38 20.06
N GLU A 332 -11.09 -6.84 20.52
CA GLU A 332 -10.12 -7.54 21.38
C GLU A 332 -10.72 -7.89 22.75
N PHE A 333 -11.61 -7.04 23.31
CA PHE A 333 -12.35 -7.37 24.53
C PHE A 333 -13.24 -8.60 24.40
N SER A 334 -13.54 -9.08 23.18
CA SER A 334 -14.29 -10.35 23.01
C SER A 334 -13.51 -11.59 23.45
N GLY A 335 -12.18 -11.46 23.62
CA GLY A 335 -11.31 -12.56 24.01
C GLY A 335 -11.08 -13.61 22.92
N GLN A 336 -11.48 -13.35 21.67
CA GLN A 336 -11.27 -14.26 20.55
C GLN A 336 -10.81 -13.49 19.29
N PRO A 337 -10.00 -14.13 18.41
CA PRO A 337 -9.60 -13.52 17.16
C PRO A 337 -10.79 -13.38 16.19
N ALA A 338 -10.61 -12.55 15.17
CA ALA A 338 -11.44 -12.64 13.99
C ALA A 338 -10.95 -13.75 13.05
N TYR A 339 -11.85 -14.25 12.21
CA TYR A 339 -11.61 -15.34 11.26
C TYR A 339 -11.90 -14.85 9.86
N ALA A 340 -11.04 -15.20 8.91
CA ALA A 340 -11.33 -14.92 7.50
C ALA A 340 -10.85 -16.04 6.60
N ALA A 341 -11.54 -16.19 5.46
CA ALA A 341 -11.15 -17.11 4.40
C ALA A 341 -11.41 -16.48 3.03
N ARG A 342 -10.65 -16.90 2.02
CA ARG A 342 -10.85 -16.49 0.63
C ARG A 342 -10.53 -17.66 -0.31
N VAL A 343 -11.33 -17.78 -1.37
CA VAL A 343 -11.06 -18.62 -2.53
C VAL A 343 -10.95 -17.72 -3.76
N ALA A 344 -9.95 -17.95 -4.61
CA ALA A 344 -9.79 -17.20 -5.85
C ALA A 344 -9.35 -18.12 -6.98
N TRP A 345 -10.12 -18.12 -8.04
CA TRP A 345 -9.78 -18.79 -9.28
C TRP A 345 -9.11 -17.82 -10.23
N THR A 346 -7.96 -18.22 -10.78
CA THR A 346 -7.21 -17.45 -11.76
C THR A 346 -7.05 -18.25 -13.05
N ARG A 347 -7.32 -17.61 -14.17
CA ARG A 347 -7.11 -18.17 -15.50
C ARG A 347 -6.37 -17.17 -16.40
N ARG A 348 -5.30 -17.62 -17.04
CA ARG A 348 -4.55 -16.82 -18.02
C ARG A 348 -5.28 -16.78 -19.36
N LEU A 349 -5.64 -15.56 -19.80
CA LEU A 349 -6.33 -15.28 -21.06
C LEU A 349 -5.47 -14.31 -21.89
N GLY A 350 -4.94 -14.77 -23.04
CA GLY A 350 -4.14 -13.90 -23.92
C GLY A 350 -2.92 -13.23 -23.26
N GLY A 351 -2.28 -13.91 -22.30
CA GLY A 351 -1.12 -13.39 -21.57
C GLY A 351 -1.46 -12.54 -20.34
N GLN A 352 -2.73 -12.33 -20.02
CA GLN A 352 -3.22 -11.62 -18.83
C GLN A 352 -4.07 -12.53 -17.95
N ASP A 353 -4.10 -12.23 -16.64
CA ASP A 353 -4.81 -13.06 -15.67
C ASP A 353 -6.23 -12.53 -15.40
N LEU A 354 -7.25 -13.32 -15.74
CA LEU A 354 -8.59 -13.22 -15.18
C LEU A 354 -8.57 -13.81 -13.78
N THR A 355 -9.03 -13.06 -12.78
CA THR A 355 -9.19 -13.56 -11.41
C THR A 355 -10.60 -13.26 -10.90
N ILE A 356 -11.24 -14.27 -10.34
CA ILE A 356 -12.52 -14.16 -9.63
C ILE A 356 -12.29 -14.70 -8.23
N GLY A 357 -12.55 -13.86 -7.22
CA GLY A 357 -12.39 -14.21 -5.82
C GLY A 357 -13.68 -14.05 -5.03
N SER A 358 -13.82 -14.81 -3.96
CA SER A 358 -14.85 -14.65 -2.94
C SER A 358 -14.24 -14.90 -1.58
N GLY A 359 -14.66 -14.13 -0.57
CA GLY A 359 -14.15 -14.22 0.78
C GLY A 359 -15.22 -13.99 1.83
N GLY A 360 -14.91 -14.39 3.05
CA GLY A 360 -15.73 -14.17 4.21
C GLY A 360 -14.88 -13.76 5.42
N TYR A 361 -15.50 -12.99 6.31
CA TYR A 361 -14.93 -12.51 7.56
C TYR A 361 -15.95 -12.68 8.68
N TYR A 362 -15.49 -13.03 9.87
CA TYR A 362 -16.27 -13.06 11.10
C TYR A 362 -15.40 -12.55 12.26
N GLY A 363 -15.96 -11.66 13.11
CA GLY A 363 -15.33 -11.19 14.34
C GLY A 363 -16.37 -10.80 15.38
N ARG A 364 -16.25 -11.33 16.59
CA ARG A 364 -17.13 -10.97 17.70
C ARG A 364 -16.57 -9.75 18.42
N GLN A 365 -17.42 -8.79 18.76
CA GLN A 365 -17.08 -7.57 19.48
C GLN A 365 -17.83 -7.55 20.82
N LEU A 366 -17.18 -7.03 21.88
CA LEU A 366 -17.80 -6.91 23.21
C LEU A 366 -17.78 -5.44 23.65
N TRP A 367 -18.91 -4.78 23.51
CA TRP A 367 -19.10 -3.35 23.75
C TRP A 367 -19.56 -3.10 25.19
N GLY A 368 -18.68 -3.02 26.15
CA GLY A 368 -18.95 -2.73 27.56
C GLY A 368 -20.23 -3.38 28.14
N PHE A 369 -20.31 -3.60 29.42
CA PHE A 369 -21.46 -4.19 30.09
C PHE A 369 -21.98 -5.52 29.46
N GLY A 370 -21.08 -6.30 28.83
CA GLY A 370 -21.43 -7.59 28.23
C GLY A 370 -22.20 -7.53 26.91
N ARG A 371 -22.33 -6.38 26.27
CA ARG A 371 -23.06 -6.21 25.00
C ARG A 371 -22.27 -6.77 23.83
N ALA A 372 -22.58 -8.01 23.45
CA ALA A 372 -21.92 -8.71 22.36
C ALA A 372 -22.53 -8.35 21.00
N VAL A 373 -21.67 -8.12 20.00
CA VAL A 373 -22.06 -7.88 18.61
C VAL A 373 -21.25 -8.80 17.72
N ASP A 374 -21.91 -9.60 16.90
CA ASP A 374 -21.27 -10.44 15.89
C ASP A 374 -21.11 -9.63 14.60
N GLY A 375 -19.85 -9.39 14.23
CA GLY A 375 -19.47 -8.77 12.98
C GLY A 375 -19.22 -9.84 11.91
N TRP A 376 -19.64 -9.58 10.67
CA TRP A 376 -19.39 -10.47 9.54
C TRP A 376 -19.37 -9.70 8.23
N ALA A 377 -18.64 -10.21 7.25
CA ALA A 377 -18.69 -9.76 5.86
C ALA A 377 -18.59 -10.94 4.90
N GLY A 378 -19.37 -10.87 3.81
CA GLY A 378 -19.13 -11.63 2.60
C GLY A 378 -18.71 -10.67 1.50
N MET A 379 -17.77 -11.09 0.65
CA MET A 379 -17.25 -10.26 -0.43
C MET A 379 -16.97 -11.04 -1.69
N MET A 380 -16.93 -10.32 -2.80
CA MET A 380 -16.50 -10.81 -4.12
C MET A 380 -15.54 -9.81 -4.73
N ASP A 381 -14.52 -10.32 -5.41
CA ASP A 381 -13.56 -9.51 -6.17
C ASP A 381 -13.39 -10.05 -7.60
N LEU A 382 -13.13 -9.12 -8.53
CA LEU A 382 -12.98 -9.42 -9.95
C LEU A 382 -11.80 -8.64 -10.51
N LYS A 383 -10.94 -9.33 -11.27
CA LYS A 383 -9.95 -8.74 -12.16
C LYS A 383 -10.15 -9.37 -13.55
N LEU A 384 -10.69 -8.58 -14.47
CA LEU A 384 -11.07 -9.04 -15.83
C LEU A 384 -10.27 -8.27 -16.88
N PRO A 385 -9.32 -8.91 -17.58
CA PRO A 385 -8.69 -8.32 -18.75
C PRO A 385 -9.68 -8.27 -19.92
N LEU A 386 -9.83 -7.10 -20.53
CA LEU A 386 -10.64 -6.86 -21.70
C LEU A 386 -9.72 -6.57 -22.90
N GLY A 387 -9.10 -7.63 -23.42
CA GLY A 387 -8.06 -7.55 -24.43
C GLY A 387 -6.72 -7.07 -23.82
N ARG A 388 -5.82 -6.54 -24.66
CA ARG A 388 -4.46 -6.16 -24.22
C ARG A 388 -4.39 -4.80 -23.52
N MET A 389 -5.32 -3.90 -23.83
CA MET A 389 -5.26 -2.50 -23.40
C MET A 389 -6.16 -2.19 -22.22
N PHE A 390 -7.26 -2.92 -22.03
CA PHE A 390 -8.23 -2.63 -20.99
C PHE A 390 -8.25 -3.70 -19.90
N GLU A 391 -8.54 -3.27 -18.69
CA GLU A 391 -8.72 -4.14 -17.51
C GLU A 391 -9.84 -3.57 -16.64
N LEU A 392 -10.84 -4.39 -16.33
CA LEU A 392 -11.87 -4.08 -15.35
C LEU A 392 -11.51 -4.75 -14.03
N THR A 393 -11.46 -3.97 -12.95
CA THR A 393 -11.27 -4.48 -11.59
C THR A 393 -12.37 -3.96 -10.69
N GLY A 394 -12.71 -4.72 -9.66
CA GLY A 394 -13.70 -4.28 -8.69
C GLY A 394 -13.86 -5.24 -7.52
N GLN A 395 -14.56 -4.74 -6.52
CA GLN A 395 -14.89 -5.48 -5.32
C GLN A 395 -16.26 -5.04 -4.83
N PHE A 396 -17.03 -5.98 -4.29
CA PHE A 396 -18.30 -5.75 -3.62
C PHE A 396 -18.31 -6.47 -2.28
N TYR A 397 -18.93 -5.88 -1.27
CA TYR A 397 -19.14 -6.52 0.02
C TYR A 397 -20.55 -6.28 0.56
N ARG A 398 -20.99 -7.19 1.40
CA ARG A 398 -22.16 -7.08 2.29
C ARG A 398 -21.73 -7.55 3.68
N GLY A 399 -22.02 -6.75 4.72
CA GLY A 399 -21.58 -7.09 6.07
C GLY A 399 -22.39 -6.43 7.16
N ARG A 400 -21.99 -6.71 8.41
CA ARG A 400 -22.51 -6.15 9.64
C ARG A 400 -21.36 -5.91 10.60
N ALA A 401 -21.34 -4.76 11.28
CA ALA A 401 -20.31 -4.37 12.24
C ALA A 401 -18.88 -4.45 11.69
N VAL A 402 -18.67 -3.93 10.47
CA VAL A 402 -17.43 -4.07 9.68
C VAL A 402 -16.56 -2.81 9.67
N GLY A 403 -16.74 -1.89 10.62
CA GLY A 403 -15.98 -0.65 10.70
C GLY A 403 -14.48 -0.84 10.78
N GLY A 404 -14.01 -1.84 11.53
CA GLY A 404 -12.59 -2.13 11.69
C GLY A 404 -11.89 -2.66 10.44
N ILE A 405 -12.64 -3.12 9.45
CA ILE A 405 -12.13 -3.52 8.14
C ILE A 405 -12.49 -2.50 7.03
N GLY A 406 -12.84 -1.27 7.43
CA GLY A 406 -13.07 -0.15 6.51
C GLY A 406 -14.45 -0.09 5.85
N GLY A 407 -15.39 -0.97 6.23
CA GLY A 407 -16.77 -0.93 5.76
C GLY A 407 -17.67 -0.09 6.68
N GLY A 408 -18.92 0.18 6.23
CA GLY A 408 -19.87 0.96 7.01
C GLY A 408 -19.39 2.38 7.34
N LEU A 409 -18.60 2.99 6.49
CA LEU A 409 -17.94 4.28 6.71
C LEU A 409 -17.05 4.30 7.97
N GLY A 410 -16.45 3.15 8.33
CA GLY A 410 -15.65 3.00 9.53
C GLY A 410 -16.47 2.79 10.81
N GLN A 411 -17.79 2.68 10.73
CA GLN A 411 -18.66 2.48 11.89
C GLN A 411 -19.03 1.01 12.05
N SER A 412 -18.82 0.46 13.26
CA SER A 412 -19.20 -0.90 13.58
C SER A 412 -20.60 -0.99 14.16
N VAL A 413 -20.97 -0.07 15.03
CA VAL A 413 -22.22 -0.16 15.79
C VAL A 413 -22.97 1.17 15.87
N ALA A 414 -24.25 1.10 16.19
CA ALA A 414 -25.07 2.20 16.65
C ALA A 414 -25.58 1.92 18.06
N TRP A 415 -25.84 2.96 18.84
CA TRP A 415 -26.45 2.87 20.18
C TRP A 415 -27.53 3.93 20.39
N ASN A 416 -28.52 3.62 21.22
CA ASN A 416 -29.72 4.43 21.39
C ASN A 416 -29.69 5.36 22.61
N ALA A 417 -28.65 5.30 23.43
CA ALA A 417 -28.45 6.10 24.65
C ALA A 417 -26.96 6.28 24.93
N PRO A 418 -26.53 7.02 25.96
CA PRO A 418 -25.12 7.13 26.34
C PRO A 418 -24.48 5.77 26.51
N PHE A 419 -23.30 5.59 25.95
CA PHE A 419 -22.58 4.32 25.98
C PHE A 419 -22.24 3.86 27.42
N THR A 420 -22.05 4.81 28.33
CA THR A 420 -21.78 4.60 29.77
C THR A 420 -22.98 4.12 30.56
N ASP A 421 -24.20 4.19 30.00
CA ASP A 421 -25.41 3.65 30.63
C ASP A 421 -25.51 2.14 30.36
N PRO A 422 -25.55 1.28 31.42
CA PRO A 422 -25.73 -0.16 31.26
C PRO A 422 -26.99 -0.57 30.47
N GLY A 423 -28.05 0.26 30.51
CA GLY A 423 -29.31 0.03 29.77
C GLY A 423 -29.25 0.34 28.28
N THR A 424 -28.17 0.94 27.79
CA THR A 424 -28.01 1.28 26.37
C THR A 424 -27.95 0.03 25.49
N ALA A 425 -28.82 -0.05 24.50
CA ALA A 425 -28.76 -1.06 23.46
C ALA A 425 -27.66 -0.72 22.45
N VAL A 426 -26.84 -1.72 22.07
CA VAL A 426 -25.83 -1.63 21.03
C VAL A 426 -26.19 -2.56 19.89
N HIS A 427 -26.25 -2.00 18.67
CA HIS A 427 -26.64 -2.73 17.47
C HIS A 427 -25.52 -2.68 16.42
N GLY A 428 -25.12 -3.84 15.89
CA GLY A 428 -24.17 -3.92 14.78
C GLY A 428 -24.77 -3.34 13.50
N LEU A 429 -24.12 -2.34 12.91
CA LEU A 429 -24.57 -1.70 11.68
C LEU A 429 -24.45 -2.63 10.48
N ASN A 430 -25.55 -2.83 9.78
CA ASN A 430 -25.55 -3.47 8.48
C ASN A 430 -25.04 -2.49 7.42
N SER A 431 -24.21 -2.97 6.51
CA SER A 431 -23.66 -2.17 5.43
C SER A 431 -23.46 -2.97 4.15
N ALA A 432 -23.44 -2.27 3.03
CA ALA A 432 -23.02 -2.81 1.75
C ALA A 432 -22.23 -1.74 0.99
N GLY A 433 -21.18 -2.16 0.32
CA GLY A 433 -20.35 -1.27 -0.47
C GLY A 433 -19.64 -2.00 -1.59
N GLY A 434 -19.04 -1.23 -2.45
CA GLY A 434 -18.25 -1.76 -3.54
C GLY A 434 -17.68 -0.66 -4.41
N TRP A 435 -16.72 -1.05 -5.23
CA TRP A 435 -16.09 -0.18 -6.19
C TRP A 435 -15.78 -0.94 -7.49
N ALA A 436 -15.64 -0.18 -8.58
CA ALA A 436 -15.19 -0.67 -9.86
C ALA A 436 -14.21 0.32 -10.49
N GLN A 437 -13.24 -0.19 -11.23
CA GLN A 437 -12.25 0.56 -11.98
C GLN A 437 -12.09 0.01 -13.38
N LEU A 438 -12.09 0.91 -14.37
CA LEU A 438 -11.61 0.63 -15.72
C LEU A 438 -10.22 1.24 -15.87
N LYS A 439 -9.25 0.40 -16.24
CA LYS A 439 -7.88 0.78 -16.59
C LYS A 439 -7.69 0.67 -18.08
N TYR A 440 -7.09 1.69 -18.69
CA TYR A 440 -6.66 1.72 -20.09
C TYR A 440 -5.16 1.91 -20.18
N ARG A 441 -4.44 0.93 -20.69
CA ARG A 441 -3.00 0.97 -20.94
C ARG A 441 -2.75 1.47 -22.36
N ALA A 442 -2.58 2.77 -22.53
CA ALA A 442 -2.34 3.37 -23.85
C ALA A 442 -0.97 2.98 -24.41
N THR A 443 0.05 2.91 -23.54
CA THR A 443 1.41 2.45 -23.83
C THR A 443 1.97 1.70 -22.63
N PRO A 444 3.13 1.02 -22.72
CA PRO A 444 3.81 0.46 -21.54
C PRO A 444 4.17 1.49 -20.46
N LYS A 445 4.24 2.78 -20.82
CA LYS A 445 4.61 3.88 -19.94
C LYS A 445 3.45 4.78 -19.51
N LEU A 446 2.28 4.67 -20.15
CA LEU A 446 1.13 5.56 -19.92
C LEU A 446 -0.15 4.75 -19.75
N GLN A 447 -0.79 4.94 -18.61
CA GLN A 447 -2.10 4.38 -18.32
C GLN A 447 -3.08 5.44 -17.83
N PHE A 448 -4.36 5.21 -18.10
CA PHE A 448 -5.49 5.99 -17.60
C PHE A 448 -6.36 5.09 -16.75
N ASN A 449 -6.90 5.61 -15.66
CA ASN A 449 -7.80 4.89 -14.78
C ASN A 449 -9.02 5.75 -14.50
N ALA A 450 -10.19 5.12 -14.48
CA ALA A 450 -11.43 5.70 -14.01
C ALA A 450 -12.04 4.74 -12.98
N ALA A 451 -12.31 5.21 -11.77
CA ALA A 451 -12.88 4.39 -10.71
C ALA A 451 -14.03 5.11 -10.00
N VAL A 452 -15.00 4.33 -9.58
CA VAL A 452 -16.13 4.79 -8.75
C VAL A 452 -16.38 3.79 -7.64
N GLY A 453 -16.83 4.31 -6.49
CA GLY A 453 -17.18 3.46 -5.36
C GLY A 453 -18.20 4.11 -4.45
N GLN A 454 -18.87 3.26 -3.68
CA GLN A 454 -19.88 3.66 -2.70
C GLN A 454 -19.83 2.75 -1.48
N ASP A 455 -19.97 3.35 -0.31
CA ASP A 455 -20.24 2.68 0.95
C ASP A 455 -21.56 3.16 1.53
N ASN A 456 -22.33 2.24 2.09
CA ASN A 456 -23.70 2.51 2.51
C ASN A 456 -24.06 1.72 3.77
N PRO A 457 -23.86 2.30 4.99
CA PRO A 457 -24.55 1.83 6.19
C PRO A 457 -26.05 1.89 6.00
N PHE A 458 -26.79 0.90 6.50
CA PHE A 458 -28.24 0.87 6.26
C PHE A 458 -28.96 1.96 7.06
N ALA A 459 -29.61 2.86 6.34
CA ALA A 459 -30.35 3.96 6.93
C ALA A 459 -31.43 3.52 7.93
N SER A 460 -32.00 2.33 7.75
CA SER A 460 -32.93 1.74 8.71
C SER A 460 -32.30 1.51 10.08
N ASP A 461 -31.08 0.96 10.13
CA ASP A 461 -30.36 0.74 11.38
C ASP A 461 -30.01 2.06 12.05
N LEU A 462 -29.54 3.04 11.26
CA LEU A 462 -29.21 4.37 11.76
C LEU A 462 -30.45 5.09 12.34
N ARG A 463 -31.63 4.98 11.71
CA ARG A 463 -32.87 5.58 12.22
C ARG A 463 -33.39 4.89 13.47
N ASN A 464 -33.32 3.57 13.52
CA ASN A 464 -33.88 2.79 14.62
C ASN A 464 -33.01 2.83 15.88
N PHE A 465 -31.68 2.91 15.73
CA PHE A 465 -30.72 2.87 16.83
C PHE A 465 -29.98 4.17 17.06
N GLY A 466 -29.78 4.99 16.02
CA GLY A 466 -29.23 6.33 16.13
C GLY A 466 -30.29 7.41 16.32
N GLY A 467 -31.55 7.06 16.57
CA GLY A 467 -32.75 7.86 16.38
C GLY A 467 -32.83 9.17 17.14
N ASN A 468 -32.06 9.36 18.20
CA ASN A 468 -32.02 10.65 18.90
C ASN A 468 -30.78 11.48 18.53
N GLY A 469 -29.99 11.06 17.55
CA GLY A 469 -28.90 11.85 16.96
C GLY A 469 -27.74 12.22 17.89
N THR A 470 -27.81 11.80 19.15
CA THR A 470 -26.97 12.34 20.22
C THR A 470 -25.69 11.54 20.41
N TYR A 471 -25.64 10.28 19.96
CA TYR A 471 -24.56 9.37 20.32
C TYR A 471 -23.80 8.76 19.15
N ILE A 472 -24.32 8.86 17.93
CA ILE A 472 -23.53 8.64 16.74
C ILE A 472 -23.05 10.02 16.32
N GLY A 473 -21.79 10.34 16.61
CA GLY A 473 -21.21 11.65 16.33
C GLY A 473 -21.26 12.05 14.86
N GLN A 474 -21.61 11.12 13.97
CA GLN A 474 -21.84 11.34 12.56
C GLN A 474 -22.89 10.36 12.07
N LEU A 475 -24.09 10.85 11.80
CA LEU A 475 -25.15 10.09 11.13
C LEU A 475 -24.84 9.96 9.62
N LEU A 476 -23.69 9.43 9.27
CA LEU A 476 -23.31 9.23 7.89
C LEU A 476 -24.05 8.02 7.33
N SER A 477 -24.86 8.24 6.30
CA SER A 477 -25.67 7.19 5.70
C SER A 477 -25.08 6.64 4.39
N LYS A 478 -24.19 7.40 3.74
CA LYS A 478 -23.59 7.00 2.47
C LYS A 478 -22.37 7.85 2.15
N ASN A 479 -21.34 7.24 1.58
CA ASN A 479 -20.25 7.97 0.95
C ASN A 479 -20.01 7.45 -0.46
N GLN A 480 -19.87 8.37 -1.40
CA GLN A 480 -19.60 8.11 -2.81
C GLN A 480 -18.34 8.84 -3.22
N SER A 481 -17.46 8.15 -3.92
CA SER A 481 -16.28 8.77 -4.50
C SER A 481 -16.05 8.27 -5.92
N GLY A 482 -15.62 9.16 -6.79
CA GLY A 482 -15.20 8.85 -8.14
C GLY A 482 -13.90 9.54 -8.46
N LEU A 483 -13.03 8.89 -9.20
CA LEU A 483 -11.75 9.45 -9.64
C LEU A 483 -11.47 9.11 -11.11
N VAL A 484 -10.72 9.99 -11.74
CA VAL A 484 -10.05 9.74 -13.02
C VAL A 484 -8.61 10.19 -12.88
N ASN A 485 -7.68 9.39 -13.38
CA ASN A 485 -6.27 9.75 -13.38
C ASN A 485 -5.54 9.25 -14.63
N PHE A 486 -4.40 9.84 -14.89
CA PHE A 486 -3.36 9.22 -15.69
C PHE A 486 -2.11 9.01 -14.84
N ILE A 487 -1.36 7.95 -15.17
CA ILE A 487 -0.06 7.65 -14.58
C ILE A 487 0.92 7.47 -15.73
N TYR A 488 1.96 8.30 -15.75
CA TYR A 488 3.02 8.26 -16.74
C TYR A 488 4.35 7.92 -16.07
N GLN A 489 4.92 6.80 -16.48
CA GLN A 489 6.19 6.29 -15.99
C GLN A 489 7.21 6.26 -17.14
N PRO A 490 7.90 7.38 -17.42
CA PRO A 490 8.87 7.46 -18.52
C PRO A 490 10.05 6.51 -18.34
N ARG A 491 10.44 6.26 -17.08
CA ARG A 491 11.51 5.36 -16.64
C ARG A 491 11.00 4.51 -15.46
N SER A 492 11.70 3.44 -15.14
CA SER A 492 11.35 2.56 -14.01
C SER A 492 11.40 3.26 -12.65
N ASP A 493 12.26 4.24 -12.51
CA ASP A 493 12.55 4.98 -11.30
C ASP A 493 11.77 6.31 -11.15
N PHE A 494 10.97 6.71 -12.16
CA PHE A 494 10.28 8.00 -12.15
C PHE A 494 8.83 7.91 -12.58
N VAL A 495 7.92 8.48 -11.79
CA VAL A 495 6.49 8.48 -12.06
C VAL A 495 5.87 9.86 -11.91
N LEU A 496 5.00 10.21 -12.85
CA LEU A 496 4.15 11.40 -12.84
C LEU A 496 2.70 10.95 -12.88
N SER A 497 1.83 11.63 -12.14
CA SER A 497 0.38 11.38 -12.19
C SER A 497 -0.40 12.67 -11.97
N TRP A 498 -1.53 12.76 -12.63
CA TRP A 498 -2.56 13.73 -12.30
C TRP A 498 -3.87 13.01 -12.07
N GLU A 499 -4.58 13.39 -11.00
CA GLU A 499 -5.85 12.81 -10.60
C GLU A 499 -6.88 13.90 -10.33
N TYR A 500 -8.08 13.72 -10.85
CA TYR A 500 -9.27 14.43 -10.39
C TYR A 500 -10.15 13.47 -9.60
N ARG A 501 -10.59 13.93 -8.42
CA ARG A 501 -11.47 13.16 -7.52
C ARG A 501 -12.65 14.01 -7.07
N LYS A 502 -13.83 13.41 -7.06
CA LYS A 502 -15.04 13.96 -6.45
C LYS A 502 -15.51 13.05 -5.33
N ILE A 503 -15.78 13.64 -4.16
CA ILE A 503 -16.28 12.94 -2.97
C ILE A 503 -17.63 13.54 -2.61
N LYS A 504 -18.61 12.71 -2.27
CA LYS A 504 -19.92 13.13 -1.80
C LYS A 504 -20.36 12.27 -0.62
N THR A 505 -20.49 12.90 0.56
CA THR A 505 -20.86 12.26 1.82
C THR A 505 -22.24 12.72 2.25
N PHE A 506 -23.12 11.78 2.53
CA PHE A 506 -24.52 12.01 2.86
C PHE A 506 -24.75 11.85 4.36
N ILE A 507 -25.42 12.82 4.95
CA ILE A 507 -25.88 12.79 6.33
C ILE A 507 -27.32 12.25 6.33
N LEU A 508 -27.63 11.37 7.28
CA LEU A 508 -28.94 10.74 7.38
C LEU A 508 -30.04 11.83 7.50
N ASP A 509 -31.08 11.69 6.67
CA ASP A 509 -32.28 12.56 6.65
C ASP A 509 -31.95 14.06 6.58
N SER A 510 -30.80 14.44 6.02
CA SER A 510 -30.29 15.79 5.92
C SER A 510 -29.69 16.06 4.54
N HIS A 511 -28.70 16.95 4.49
CA HIS A 511 -27.99 17.34 3.29
C HIS A 511 -26.80 16.41 3.00
N SER A 512 -26.14 16.66 1.88
CA SER A 512 -24.85 16.03 1.55
C SER A 512 -23.77 17.10 1.42
N ASN A 513 -22.57 16.75 1.89
CA ASN A 513 -21.37 17.51 1.64
C ASN A 513 -20.70 17.00 0.36
N SER A 514 -20.01 17.87 -0.37
CA SER A 514 -19.23 17.45 -1.51
C SER A 514 -17.92 18.23 -1.63
N ALA A 515 -16.88 17.52 -2.07
CA ALA A 515 -15.58 18.10 -2.35
C ALA A 515 -15.07 17.62 -3.72
N ASN A 516 -14.33 18.50 -4.38
CA ASN A 516 -13.65 18.22 -5.64
C ASN A 516 -12.17 18.51 -5.45
N ARG A 517 -11.31 17.61 -5.92
CA ARG A 517 -9.88 17.70 -5.75
C ARG A 517 -9.15 17.40 -7.04
N GLY A 518 -8.21 18.27 -7.42
CA GLY A 518 -7.17 17.99 -8.39
C GLY A 518 -5.87 17.71 -7.66
N ASN A 519 -5.16 16.64 -8.02
CA ASN A 519 -3.87 16.28 -7.43
C ASN A 519 -2.83 16.02 -8.52
N PHE A 520 -1.66 16.60 -8.38
CA PHE A 520 -0.49 16.32 -9.19
C PHE A 520 0.57 15.62 -8.33
N SER A 521 1.04 14.48 -8.80
CA SER A 521 2.00 13.65 -8.06
C SER A 521 3.28 13.47 -8.87
N VAL A 522 4.42 13.61 -8.19
CA VAL A 522 5.76 13.31 -8.72
C VAL A 522 6.42 12.32 -7.77
N GLY A 523 6.85 11.18 -8.28
CA GLY A 523 7.47 10.12 -7.49
C GLY A 523 8.82 9.67 -8.05
N TYR A 524 9.78 9.46 -7.15
CA TYR A 524 11.05 8.79 -7.44
C TYR A 524 11.05 7.44 -6.72
N ILE A 525 11.19 6.36 -7.50
CA ILE A 525 11.15 4.97 -7.01
C ILE A 525 12.59 4.45 -6.92
N PHE A 526 12.95 3.80 -5.83
CA PHE A 526 14.29 3.25 -5.58
C PHE A 526 14.23 1.86 -4.97
#